data_cb314e2d94c05be24f5c48b96c34b123
#
_entry.id   cb314e2d94c05be24f5c48b96c34b123
#
_cell.length_a   1.000
_cell.length_b   1.000
_cell.length_c   1.000
_cell.angle_alpha   90.00
_cell.angle_beta   90.00
_cell.angle_gamma   90.00
#
_symmetry.space_group_name_H-M   'P 1'
#
loop_
_entity.id
_entity.type
_entity.pdbx_description
1 polymer ?
#
loop_
_entity_poly.entity_id
_entity_poly.type
_entity_poly.pdbx_seq_one_letter_code
_entity_poly.pdbx_strand_id
1 'polypeptide(L)'
;MFTKKLETFFLTIILIAVLFLSKNYYDSYTFKINDIPDSYKKRIADKEQEILNLMQSHYGVSFKVPIIVTDKFKERLYGLTAYKNGEITIYLNKNVMRESMDYMVDSVIAHEYAHALIFKLGLRSTQKDGHSKDWEQACENLGSVNCEQYVNSQDVVMGKLPFK
;
A
#
# COMPACT_ATOMS: atom_id res chain seq x y z
N MET A 1 -50.27 -18.64 6.03
CA MET A 1 -49.74 -18.22 4.71
C MET A 1 -48.67 -17.14 4.84
N PHE A 2 -48.78 -16.16 5.71
CA PHE A 2 -47.81 -15.08 5.96
C PHE A 2 -46.50 -15.61 6.55
N THR A 3 -46.53 -16.49 7.54
CA THR A 3 -45.33 -17.10 8.16
C THR A 3 -44.43 -17.82 7.16
N LYS A 4 -45.00 -18.62 6.25
CA LYS A 4 -44.20 -19.31 5.20
C LYS A 4 -43.53 -18.35 4.23
N LYS A 5 -44.16 -17.24 3.88
CA LYS A 5 -43.56 -16.20 3.04
C LYS A 5 -42.39 -15.52 3.76
N LEU A 6 -42.53 -15.27 5.06
CA LEU A 6 -41.48 -14.69 5.89
C LEU A 6 -40.30 -15.63 6.04
N GLU A 7 -40.54 -16.92 6.29
CA GLU A 7 -39.47 -17.95 6.33
C GLU A 7 -38.69 -18.02 5.01
N THR A 8 -39.39 -18.08 3.88
CA THR A 8 -38.76 -18.10 2.55
C THR A 8 -37.93 -16.84 2.32
N PHE A 9 -38.41 -15.68 2.72
CA PHE A 9 -37.68 -14.42 2.62
C PHE A 9 -36.37 -14.45 3.42
N PHE A 10 -36.41 -14.89 4.68
CA PHE A 10 -35.19 -14.99 5.48
C PHE A 10 -34.23 -16.05 4.95
N LEU A 11 -34.73 -17.20 4.49
CA LEU A 11 -33.86 -18.22 3.87
C LEU A 11 -33.17 -17.70 2.61
N THR A 12 -33.87 -16.89 1.82
CA THR A 12 -33.27 -16.24 0.63
C THR A 12 -32.14 -15.27 1.02
N ILE A 13 -32.37 -14.44 2.05
CA ILE A 13 -31.34 -13.53 2.55
C ILE A 13 -30.11 -14.30 3.06
N ILE A 14 -30.34 -15.36 3.84
CA ILE A 14 -29.25 -16.19 4.36
C ILE A 14 -28.45 -16.80 3.20
N LEU A 15 -29.14 -17.34 2.18
CA LEU A 15 -28.47 -17.92 1.02
C LEU A 15 -27.60 -16.89 0.29
N ILE A 16 -28.14 -15.69 0.04
CA ILE A 16 -27.39 -14.60 -0.58
C ILE A 16 -26.16 -14.21 0.25
N ALA A 17 -26.33 -14.09 1.57
CA ALA A 17 -25.24 -13.77 2.48
C ALA A 17 -24.14 -14.84 2.45
N VAL A 18 -24.51 -16.13 2.46
CA VAL A 18 -23.56 -17.26 2.38
C VAL A 18 -22.80 -17.23 1.07
N LEU A 19 -23.49 -17.00 -0.06
CA LEU A 19 -22.84 -16.91 -1.37
C LEU A 19 -21.86 -15.73 -1.43
N PHE A 20 -22.25 -14.58 -0.89
CA PHE A 20 -21.38 -13.40 -0.85
C PHE A 20 -20.14 -13.63 0.03
N LEU A 21 -20.31 -14.20 1.22
CA LEU A 21 -19.21 -14.53 2.13
C LEU A 21 -18.26 -15.58 1.53
N SER A 22 -18.83 -16.61 0.88
CA SER A 22 -18.05 -17.65 0.20
C SER A 22 -17.21 -17.08 -0.94
N LYS A 23 -17.79 -16.18 -1.75
CA LYS A 23 -17.06 -15.48 -2.81
C LYS A 23 -15.94 -14.63 -2.22
N ASN A 24 -16.23 -13.81 -1.21
CA ASN A 24 -15.21 -12.95 -0.59
C ASN A 24 -14.06 -13.77 0.03
N TYR A 25 -14.38 -14.90 0.66
CA TYR A 25 -13.37 -15.83 1.16
C TYR A 25 -12.51 -16.42 0.03
N TYR A 26 -13.14 -16.87 -1.06
CA TYR A 26 -12.44 -17.40 -2.22
C TYR A 26 -11.53 -16.36 -2.87
N ASP A 27 -12.01 -15.14 -3.08
CA ASP A 27 -11.24 -14.03 -3.66
C ASP A 27 -10.06 -13.66 -2.73
N SER A 28 -10.26 -13.71 -1.42
CA SER A 28 -9.22 -13.51 -0.42
C SER A 28 -8.12 -14.57 -0.48
N TYR A 29 -8.54 -15.81 -0.54
CA TYR A 29 -7.64 -16.96 -0.62
C TYR A 29 -6.82 -16.94 -1.91
N THR A 30 -7.47 -16.73 -3.05
CA THR A 30 -6.81 -16.68 -4.36
C THR A 30 -5.83 -15.51 -4.46
N PHE A 31 -6.18 -14.33 -3.93
CA PHE A 31 -5.26 -13.21 -3.86
C PHE A 31 -4.02 -13.54 -3.02
N LYS A 32 -4.19 -14.25 -1.91
CA LYS A 32 -3.08 -14.61 -1.01
C LYS A 32 -2.08 -15.56 -1.67
N ILE A 33 -2.55 -16.60 -2.37
CA ILE A 33 -1.70 -17.65 -2.92
C ILE A 33 -1.11 -17.34 -4.30
N ASN A 34 -1.74 -16.49 -5.10
CA ASN A 34 -1.30 -16.12 -6.44
C ASN A 34 -0.44 -14.84 -6.40
N ASP A 35 0.20 -14.52 -7.51
CA ASP A 35 0.79 -13.20 -7.73
C ASP A 35 -0.26 -12.09 -7.65
N ILE A 36 0.21 -10.86 -7.41
CA ILE A 36 -0.67 -9.68 -7.48
C ILE A 36 -1.21 -9.51 -8.92
N PRO A 37 -2.44 -9.03 -9.07
CA PRO A 37 -3.04 -8.77 -10.39
C PRO A 37 -2.18 -7.82 -11.24
N ASP A 38 -2.21 -7.97 -12.56
CA ASP A 38 -1.45 -7.10 -13.46
C ASP A 38 -1.89 -5.64 -13.39
N SER A 39 -3.16 -5.38 -13.06
CA SER A 39 -3.64 -4.02 -12.76
C SER A 39 -2.92 -3.39 -11.57
N TYR A 40 -2.57 -4.17 -10.55
CA TYR A 40 -1.78 -3.71 -9.39
C TYR A 40 -0.33 -3.48 -9.76
N LYS A 41 0.28 -4.40 -10.51
CA LYS A 41 1.65 -4.23 -11.04
C LYS A 41 1.78 -2.96 -11.86
N LYS A 42 0.78 -2.70 -12.73
CA LYS A 42 0.73 -1.48 -13.54
C LYS A 42 0.65 -0.23 -12.66
N ARG A 43 -0.23 -0.19 -11.67
CA ARG A 43 -0.37 0.96 -10.76
C ARG A 43 0.91 1.25 -9.98
N ILE A 44 1.61 0.20 -9.53
CA ILE A 44 2.92 0.35 -8.86
C ILE A 44 3.94 0.95 -9.83
N ALA A 45 4.00 0.45 -11.06
CA ALA A 45 4.93 0.94 -12.08
C ALA A 45 4.64 2.38 -12.49
N ASP A 46 3.36 2.74 -12.64
CA ASP A 46 2.93 4.11 -12.97
C ASP A 46 3.35 5.09 -11.85
N LYS A 47 3.11 4.72 -10.57
CA LYS A 47 3.53 5.53 -9.41
C LYS A 47 5.05 5.61 -9.28
N GLU A 48 5.75 4.51 -9.52
CA GLU A 48 7.23 4.53 -9.55
C GLU A 48 7.73 5.54 -10.59
N GLN A 49 7.17 5.54 -11.79
CA GLN A 49 7.57 6.48 -12.83
C GLN A 49 7.30 7.95 -12.45
N GLU A 50 6.17 8.22 -11.80
CA GLU A 50 5.87 9.54 -11.23
C GLU A 50 6.94 9.97 -10.22
N ILE A 51 7.28 9.09 -9.27
CA ILE A 51 8.29 9.33 -8.24
C ILE A 51 9.66 9.61 -8.88
N LEU A 52 10.06 8.85 -9.91
CA LEU A 52 11.32 9.07 -10.61
C LEU A 52 11.39 10.45 -11.28
N ASN A 53 10.29 10.92 -11.85
CA ASN A 53 10.19 12.26 -12.43
C ASN A 53 10.29 13.35 -11.34
N LEU A 54 9.62 13.14 -10.19
CA LEU A 54 9.72 14.06 -9.04
C LEU A 54 11.11 14.06 -8.42
N MET A 55 11.78 12.91 -8.29
CA MET A 55 13.19 12.84 -7.88
C MET A 55 14.07 13.69 -8.79
N GLN A 56 13.92 13.53 -10.10
CA GLN A 56 14.72 14.29 -11.06
C GLN A 56 14.48 15.79 -10.95
N SER A 57 13.21 16.20 -10.76
CA SER A 57 12.86 17.63 -10.69
C SER A 57 13.29 18.30 -9.39
N HIS A 58 13.14 17.63 -8.24
CA HIS A 58 13.42 18.21 -6.93
C HIS A 58 14.88 18.02 -6.47
N TYR A 59 15.53 16.93 -6.88
CA TYR A 59 16.84 16.54 -6.34
C TYR A 59 17.92 16.37 -7.42
N GLY A 60 17.58 16.49 -8.71
CA GLY A 60 18.52 16.31 -9.81
C GLY A 60 19.04 14.88 -9.97
N VAL A 61 18.42 13.92 -9.28
CA VAL A 61 18.75 12.48 -9.33
C VAL A 61 17.51 11.67 -9.69
N SER A 62 17.72 10.51 -10.31
CA SER A 62 16.66 9.55 -10.58
C SER A 62 17.24 8.14 -10.55
N PHE A 63 16.70 7.26 -9.76
CA PHE A 63 17.13 5.85 -9.67
C PHE A 63 15.97 4.95 -9.28
N LYS A 64 15.95 3.76 -9.87
CA LYS A 64 14.99 2.72 -9.52
C LYS A 64 15.48 1.91 -8.34
N VAL A 65 14.52 1.50 -7.50
CA VAL A 65 14.74 0.59 -6.39
C VAL A 65 13.87 -0.65 -6.61
N PRO A 66 14.40 -1.87 -6.47
CA PRO A 66 13.58 -3.08 -6.55
C PRO A 66 12.41 -3.02 -5.57
N ILE A 67 11.19 -3.24 -6.08
CA ILE A 67 9.97 -3.33 -5.27
C ILE A 67 9.52 -4.78 -5.22
N ILE A 68 9.42 -5.35 -4.03
CA ILE A 68 9.01 -6.73 -3.78
C ILE A 68 7.69 -6.71 -2.99
N VAL A 69 6.64 -7.25 -3.57
CA VAL A 69 5.36 -7.45 -2.86
C VAL A 69 5.41 -8.78 -2.13
N THR A 70 5.15 -8.78 -0.82
CA THR A 70 5.24 -9.97 0.03
C THR A 70 4.17 -9.99 1.12
N ASP A 71 3.75 -11.18 1.51
CA ASP A 71 2.80 -11.44 2.60
C ASP A 71 3.49 -11.73 3.96
N LYS A 72 4.84 -11.69 3.98
CA LYS A 72 5.65 -12.06 5.15
C LYS A 72 5.71 -11.00 6.26
N PHE A 73 5.03 -9.88 6.08
CA PHE A 73 5.00 -8.80 7.06
C PHE A 73 4.00 -9.05 8.19
N LYS A 74 4.30 -8.45 9.36
CA LYS A 74 3.32 -8.30 10.43
C LYS A 74 2.20 -7.34 9.98
N GLU A 75 0.99 -7.58 10.44
CA GLU A 75 -0.25 -6.91 10.00
C GLU A 75 -0.22 -5.37 10.02
N ARG A 76 0.64 -4.76 10.83
CA ARG A 76 0.72 -3.29 10.98
C ARG A 76 1.78 -2.60 10.11
N LEU A 77 2.56 -3.34 9.37
CA LEU A 77 3.59 -2.78 8.51
C LEU A 77 3.10 -2.75 7.07
N TYR A 78 3.01 -1.57 6.47
CA TYR A 78 2.50 -1.36 5.11
C TYR A 78 3.60 -1.48 4.06
N GLY A 79 4.77 -0.95 4.37
CA GLY A 79 5.97 -1.03 3.55
C GLY A 79 7.22 -1.13 4.43
N LEU A 80 8.35 -1.36 3.80
CA LEU A 80 9.66 -1.37 4.44
C LEU A 80 10.73 -1.11 3.39
N THR A 81 11.55 -0.09 3.61
CA THR A 81 12.79 0.11 2.85
C THR A 81 13.95 -0.54 3.60
N ALA A 82 14.50 -1.59 3.01
CA ALA A 82 15.63 -2.32 3.55
C ALA A 82 16.92 -1.95 2.82
N TYR A 83 17.99 -1.75 3.62
CA TYR A 83 19.34 -1.57 3.12
C TYR A 83 20.20 -2.75 3.55
N LYS A 84 20.82 -3.42 2.59
CA LYS A 84 21.72 -4.55 2.84
C LYS A 84 22.85 -4.60 1.80
N ASN A 85 24.10 -4.66 2.26
CA ASN A 85 25.29 -4.82 1.41
C ASN A 85 25.42 -3.77 0.28
N GLY A 86 24.99 -2.53 0.50
CA GLY A 86 25.01 -1.47 -0.51
C GLY A 86 23.77 -1.40 -1.40
N GLU A 87 22.87 -2.36 -1.30
CA GLU A 87 21.64 -2.41 -2.08
C GLU A 87 20.42 -1.96 -1.25
N ILE A 88 19.52 -1.25 -1.90
CA ILE A 88 18.23 -0.82 -1.34
C ILE A 88 17.15 -1.67 -1.98
N THR A 89 16.21 -2.14 -1.18
CA THR A 89 15.02 -2.86 -1.65
C THR A 89 13.79 -2.35 -0.89
N ILE A 90 12.72 -2.07 -1.61
CA ILE A 90 11.42 -1.71 -1.04
C ILE A 90 10.55 -2.96 -1.00
N TYR A 91 9.97 -3.23 0.15
CA TYR A 91 9.00 -4.30 0.35
C TYR A 91 7.63 -3.70 0.59
N LEU A 92 6.59 -4.21 -0.07
CA LEU A 92 5.20 -3.80 0.10
C LEU A 92 4.38 -4.95 0.67
N ASN A 93 3.52 -4.65 1.64
CA ASN A 93 2.67 -5.65 2.28
C ASN A 93 1.49 -6.01 1.39
N LYS A 94 1.49 -7.24 0.88
CA LYS A 94 0.45 -7.78 0.01
C LYS A 94 -0.94 -7.80 0.65
N ASN A 95 -1.01 -8.10 1.94
CA ASN A 95 -2.28 -8.18 2.66
C ASN A 95 -2.96 -6.81 2.73
N VAL A 96 -2.19 -5.76 3.07
CA VAL A 96 -2.69 -4.37 3.08
C VAL A 96 -3.06 -3.90 1.68
N MET A 97 -2.26 -4.24 0.67
CA MET A 97 -2.51 -3.89 -0.72
C MET A 97 -3.87 -4.39 -1.20
N ARG A 98 -4.30 -5.58 -0.80
CA ARG A 98 -5.64 -6.08 -1.12
C ARG A 98 -6.74 -5.21 -0.50
N GLU A 99 -6.51 -4.75 0.72
CA GLU A 99 -7.50 -3.98 1.47
C GLU A 99 -7.57 -2.53 1.02
N SER A 100 -6.45 -1.93 0.67
CA SER A 100 -6.36 -0.53 0.27
C SER A 100 -5.23 -0.27 -0.74
N MET A 101 -5.45 -0.67 -1.99
CA MET A 101 -4.49 -0.42 -3.07
C MET A 101 -4.29 1.08 -3.32
N ASP A 102 -5.32 1.90 -3.16
CA ASP A 102 -5.22 3.34 -3.34
C ASP A 102 -4.27 3.95 -2.31
N TYR A 103 -4.40 3.60 -1.04
CA TYR A 103 -3.48 4.05 -0.01
C TYR A 103 -2.02 3.61 -0.26
N MET A 104 -1.83 2.38 -0.75
CA MET A 104 -0.49 1.88 -1.11
C MET A 104 0.15 2.73 -2.20
N VAL A 105 -0.61 3.11 -3.23
CA VAL A 105 -0.12 3.92 -4.36
C VAL A 105 0.03 5.39 -3.95
N ASP A 106 -0.97 5.95 -3.28
CA ASP A 106 -1.01 7.38 -2.98
C ASP A 106 -0.04 7.78 -1.86
N SER A 107 0.32 6.85 -0.97
CA SER A 107 1.14 7.18 0.20
C SER A 107 2.35 6.25 0.37
N VAL A 108 2.16 4.93 0.47
CA VAL A 108 3.22 4.03 0.95
C VAL A 108 4.40 3.96 -0.01
N ILE A 109 4.18 3.89 -1.32
CA ILE A 109 5.29 3.77 -2.28
C ILE A 109 6.18 5.01 -2.23
N ALA A 110 5.63 6.22 -2.20
CA ALA A 110 6.40 7.45 -2.09
C ALA A 110 7.10 7.59 -0.72
N HIS A 111 6.45 7.15 0.37
CA HIS A 111 7.04 7.07 1.71
C HIS A 111 8.31 6.20 1.71
N GLU A 112 8.24 5.00 1.15
CA GLU A 112 9.39 4.10 1.07
C GLU A 112 10.50 4.62 0.13
N TYR A 113 10.11 5.25 -0.96
CA TYR A 113 11.08 5.90 -1.85
C TYR A 113 11.77 7.10 -1.19
N ALA A 114 11.10 7.82 -0.28
CA ALA A 114 11.73 8.88 0.50
C ALA A 114 12.84 8.33 1.40
N HIS A 115 12.63 7.19 2.08
CA HIS A 115 13.70 6.51 2.81
C HIS A 115 14.88 6.13 1.91
N ALA A 116 14.59 5.56 0.74
CA ALA A 116 15.62 5.19 -0.23
C ALA A 116 16.43 6.42 -0.72
N LEU A 117 15.74 7.54 -0.98
CA LEU A 117 16.37 8.79 -1.43
C LEU A 117 17.27 9.40 -0.35
N ILE A 118 16.78 9.56 0.86
CA ILE A 118 17.55 10.10 2.00
C ILE A 118 18.81 9.25 2.24
N PHE A 119 18.65 7.93 2.18
CA PHE A 119 19.78 7.02 2.30
C PHE A 119 20.80 7.22 1.18
N LYS A 120 20.35 7.32 -0.08
CA LYS A 120 21.19 7.48 -1.26
C LYS A 120 21.93 8.81 -1.28
N LEU A 121 21.31 9.88 -0.77
CA LEU A 121 21.90 11.20 -0.63
C LEU A 121 22.88 11.29 0.56
N GLY A 122 23.03 10.24 1.37
CA GLY A 122 23.88 10.24 2.55
C GLY A 122 23.35 11.09 3.72
N LEU A 123 22.09 11.50 3.65
CA LEU A 123 21.39 12.27 4.68
C LEU A 123 20.94 11.29 5.76
N ARG A 124 21.82 10.96 6.70
CA ARG A 124 21.47 10.04 7.79
C ARG A 124 20.50 10.71 8.74
N SER A 125 19.34 10.06 8.95
CA SER A 125 18.47 10.43 10.04
C SER A 125 19.18 10.23 11.39
N THR A 126 19.19 11.27 12.21
CA THR A 126 19.62 11.17 13.62
C THR A 126 18.52 10.57 14.48
N GLN A 127 17.32 10.43 13.95
CA GLN A 127 16.17 9.83 14.62
C GLN A 127 16.21 8.31 14.46
N LYS A 128 15.91 7.59 15.55
CA LYS A 128 15.96 6.12 15.59
C LYS A 128 14.96 5.43 14.64
N ASP A 129 13.91 6.15 14.25
CA ASP A 129 12.82 5.68 13.39
C ASP A 129 12.99 6.02 11.91
N GLY A 130 14.01 6.81 11.57
CA GLY A 130 14.30 7.18 10.18
C GLY A 130 13.45 8.32 9.61
N HIS A 131 12.52 8.91 10.39
CA HIS A 131 11.58 9.95 9.96
C HIS A 131 12.06 11.36 10.36
N SER A 132 13.21 11.77 9.81
CA SER A 132 13.75 13.13 10.00
C SER A 132 12.96 14.17 9.19
N LYS A 133 13.22 15.46 9.45
CA LYS A 133 12.66 16.55 8.64
C LYS A 133 13.06 16.46 7.16
N ASP A 134 14.29 16.02 6.88
CA ASP A 134 14.75 15.81 5.50
C ASP A 134 13.95 14.67 4.83
N TRP A 135 13.63 13.61 5.59
CA TRP A 135 12.77 12.55 5.10
C TRP A 135 11.33 13.03 4.87
N GLU A 136 10.76 13.79 5.80
CA GLU A 136 9.40 14.37 5.66
C GLU A 136 9.30 15.23 4.40
N GLN A 137 10.26 16.14 4.20
CA GLN A 137 10.34 16.94 2.98
C GLN A 137 10.49 16.09 1.72
N ALA A 138 11.30 15.01 1.78
CA ALA A 138 11.45 14.09 0.66
C ALA A 138 10.15 13.34 0.35
N CYS A 139 9.45 12.87 1.37
CA CYS A 139 8.18 12.19 1.24
C CYS A 139 7.11 13.07 0.55
N GLU A 140 6.99 14.34 0.99
CA GLU A 140 6.09 15.32 0.37
C GLU A 140 6.50 15.62 -1.08
N ASN A 141 7.78 15.88 -1.33
CA ASN A 141 8.30 16.17 -2.67
C ASN A 141 8.15 15.02 -3.65
N LEU A 142 8.08 13.77 -3.16
CA LEU A 142 7.82 12.57 -3.96
C LEU A 142 6.33 12.25 -4.13
N GLY A 143 5.45 13.17 -3.71
CA GLY A 143 4.02 13.09 -3.96
C GLY A 143 3.29 12.07 -3.10
N SER A 144 3.75 11.84 -1.86
CA SER A 144 2.97 11.12 -0.86
C SER A 144 1.83 12.00 -0.35
N VAL A 145 0.66 11.42 -0.20
CA VAL A 145 -0.50 12.10 0.41
C VAL A 145 -0.38 12.14 1.94
N ASN A 146 0.33 11.17 2.52
CA ASN A 146 0.55 11.09 3.95
C ASN A 146 2.01 10.71 4.24
N CYS A 147 2.71 11.58 4.99
CA CYS A 147 4.09 11.40 5.40
C CYS A 147 4.23 11.17 6.92
N GLU A 148 3.19 10.65 7.57
CA GLU A 148 3.26 10.25 8.96
C GLU A 148 3.95 8.89 9.13
N GLN A 149 4.64 8.72 10.26
CA GLN A 149 5.29 7.45 10.62
C GLN A 149 4.28 6.31 10.81
N TYR A 150 3.12 6.64 11.36
CA TYR A 150 2.07 5.67 11.66
C TYR A 150 0.85 5.90 10.78
N VAL A 151 0.39 4.84 10.15
CA VAL A 151 -0.84 4.87 9.37
C VAL A 151 -2.03 5.02 10.30
N ASN A 152 -2.79 6.08 10.12
CA ASN A 152 -4.07 6.23 10.79
C ASN A 152 -5.11 5.33 10.09
N SER A 153 -5.86 4.54 10.88
CA SER A 153 -6.93 3.69 10.34
C SER A 153 -8.00 4.47 9.57
N GLN A 154 -8.20 5.76 9.88
CA GLN A 154 -9.12 6.63 9.16
C GLN A 154 -8.63 6.94 7.74
N ASP A 155 -7.33 7.12 7.52
CA ASP A 155 -6.74 7.40 6.20
C ASP A 155 -6.94 6.22 5.26
N VAL A 156 -6.80 4.99 5.78
CA VAL A 156 -7.07 3.76 5.03
C VAL A 156 -8.54 3.64 4.64
N VAL A 157 -9.46 4.02 5.54
CA VAL A 157 -10.90 4.01 5.29
C VAL A 157 -11.28 5.08 4.26
N MET A 158 -10.74 6.29 4.40
CA MET A 158 -11.00 7.39 3.46
C MET A 158 -10.48 7.09 2.05
N GLY A 159 -9.34 6.40 1.93
CA GLY A 159 -8.83 5.91 0.65
C GLY A 159 -9.73 4.88 -0.06
N LYS A 160 -10.62 4.22 0.70
CA LYS A 160 -11.61 3.26 0.15
C LYS A 160 -12.91 3.92 -0.33
N LEU A 161 -13.15 5.18 0.01
CA LEU A 161 -14.39 5.87 -0.38
C LEU A 161 -14.30 6.35 -1.85
N PRO A 162 -15.33 6.07 -2.67
CA PRO A 162 -15.33 6.43 -4.10
C PRO A 162 -15.48 7.94 -4.36
N PHE A 163 -15.56 8.74 -3.31
CA PHE A 163 -15.72 10.19 -3.41
C PHE A 163 -14.47 10.89 -2.86
N LYS A 164 -13.65 11.38 -3.78
CA LYS A 164 -12.66 12.43 -3.54
C LYS A 164 -13.19 13.74 -4.05
#